data_008238150b85d1a3fdda2e02dbd27565
#
_entry.id   008238150b85d1a3fdda2e02dbd27565
#
_cell.length_a   1.000
_cell.length_b   1.000
_cell.length_c   1.000
_cell.angle_alpha   90.00
_cell.angle_beta   90.00
_cell.angle_gamma   90.00
#
_symmetry.space_group_name_H-M   'P 1'
#
loop_
_entity.id
_entity.type
_entity.pdbx_description
1 polymer ?
#
loop_
_entity_poly.entity_id
_entity_poly.type
_entity_poly.pdbx_seq_one_letter_code
_entity_poly.pdbx_strand_id
1 'polypeptide(L)'
;MVTIKSKREIELMRQVCKVVALTYEELEKNIKPGMTTYELDKLAEKTMRSLGATPAQIGYDPGIRGVPKFPASTCISVNDEVIHGIPHKNHIIKDGDVVSVDTVALKNGFHGDAARTFLVGNVSDRAKRLADVTKQAFFEGLKFAKPGFRIGDISHAVGEYVKSQGYSVVREFQGHGIGREMHEDPGIPNYGKAGKGIRIEPGMTLCIEPMVIEGKPDIWELDDGWTIVTDDGSLAAHYENTILITENEPKILTIK
;
A
#
# COMPACT_ATOMS: atom_id res chain seq x y z
N MET A 1 14.30 -11.67 -9.85
CA MET A 1 14.61 -12.96 -9.14
C MET A 1 14.17 -12.81 -7.70
N VAL A 2 13.47 -13.79 -7.14
CA VAL A 2 13.03 -13.76 -5.73
C VAL A 2 14.24 -13.75 -4.80
N THR A 3 14.24 -12.89 -3.80
CA THR A 3 15.32 -12.75 -2.82
C THR A 3 14.91 -13.32 -1.46
N ILE A 4 15.79 -14.12 -0.86
CA ILE A 4 15.63 -14.63 0.50
C ILE A 4 16.55 -13.83 1.41
N LYS A 5 15.98 -13.08 2.35
CA LYS A 5 16.72 -12.19 3.23
C LYS A 5 17.43 -12.98 4.34
N SER A 6 18.72 -12.71 4.52
CA SER A 6 19.49 -13.19 5.66
C SER A 6 18.97 -12.59 6.97
N LYS A 7 19.36 -13.16 8.12
CA LYS A 7 19.00 -12.65 9.46
C LYS A 7 19.39 -11.16 9.63
N ARG A 8 20.56 -10.77 9.11
CA ARG A 8 21.02 -9.37 9.14
C ARG A 8 20.12 -8.47 8.29
N GLU A 9 19.75 -8.89 7.10
CA GLU A 9 18.88 -8.11 6.22
C GLU A 9 17.47 -7.99 6.78
N ILE A 10 16.93 -9.05 7.40
CA ILE A 10 15.65 -9.01 8.10
C ILE A 10 15.66 -7.97 9.21
N GLU A 11 16.76 -7.83 9.95
CA GLU A 11 16.88 -6.80 10.98
C GLU A 11 16.88 -5.38 10.38
N LEU A 12 17.55 -5.17 9.25
CA LEU A 12 17.51 -3.90 8.53
C LEU A 12 16.10 -3.59 8.00
N MET A 13 15.39 -4.60 7.48
CA MET A 13 13.98 -4.48 7.09
C MET A 13 13.09 -4.06 8.27
N ARG A 14 13.28 -4.67 9.47
CA ARG A 14 12.54 -4.26 10.67
C ARG A 14 12.75 -2.81 11.03
N GLN A 15 14.00 -2.32 10.92
CA GLN A 15 14.32 -0.93 11.23
C GLN A 15 13.62 0.06 10.29
N VAL A 16 13.61 -0.20 8.99
CA VAL A 16 12.94 0.68 8.04
C VAL A 16 11.40 0.57 8.16
N CYS A 17 10.86 -0.62 8.30
CA CYS A 17 9.42 -0.83 8.49
C CYS A 17 8.90 -0.17 9.79
N LYS A 18 9.73 -0.12 10.84
CA LYS A 18 9.40 0.64 12.05
C LYS A 18 9.29 2.15 11.77
N VAL A 19 10.12 2.71 10.89
CA VAL A 19 9.98 4.12 10.46
C VAL A 19 8.62 4.33 9.79
N VAL A 20 8.23 3.44 8.88
CA VAL A 20 6.92 3.50 8.22
C VAL A 20 5.79 3.46 9.24
N ALA A 21 5.81 2.50 10.18
CA ALA A 21 4.80 2.39 11.23
C ALA A 21 4.68 3.67 12.07
N LEU A 22 5.81 4.26 12.49
CA LEU A 22 5.83 5.51 13.25
C LEU A 22 5.36 6.71 12.42
N THR A 23 5.60 6.71 11.12
CA THR A 23 5.08 7.73 10.21
C THR A 23 3.55 7.69 10.18
N TYR A 24 2.95 6.49 10.09
CA TYR A 24 1.49 6.36 10.15
C TYR A 24 0.89 6.78 11.48
N GLU A 25 1.54 6.49 12.60
CA GLU A 25 1.09 6.98 13.91
C GLU A 25 1.04 8.52 13.96
N GLU A 26 2.01 9.17 13.33
CA GLU A 26 2.05 10.64 13.28
C GLU A 26 1.01 11.22 12.32
N LEU A 27 0.78 10.58 11.17
CA LEU A 27 -0.27 10.97 10.24
C LEU A 27 -1.67 10.82 10.89
N GLU A 28 -1.94 9.70 11.55
CA GLU A 28 -3.22 9.42 12.22
C GLU A 28 -3.56 10.47 13.29
N LYS A 29 -2.57 10.94 14.05
CA LYS A 29 -2.77 11.98 15.06
C LYS A 29 -3.10 13.36 14.49
N ASN A 30 -2.69 13.62 13.25
CA ASN A 30 -2.71 14.97 12.69
C ASN A 30 -3.70 15.16 11.55
N ILE A 31 -4.06 14.10 10.81
CA ILE A 31 -4.99 14.21 9.67
C ILE A 31 -6.36 14.70 10.13
N LYS A 32 -6.85 15.75 9.46
CA LYS A 32 -8.13 16.39 9.79
C LYS A 32 -8.69 17.17 8.60
N PRO A 33 -10.00 17.45 8.59
CA PRO A 33 -10.58 18.34 7.60
C PRO A 33 -9.89 19.71 7.60
N GLY A 34 -9.72 20.28 6.40
CA GLY A 34 -9.05 21.57 6.18
C GLY A 34 -7.55 21.48 5.91
N MET A 35 -6.90 20.34 6.18
CA MET A 35 -5.53 20.10 5.70
C MET A 35 -5.52 19.92 4.19
N THR A 36 -4.43 20.33 3.56
CA THR A 36 -4.16 19.96 2.17
C THR A 36 -3.41 18.63 2.11
N THR A 37 -3.56 17.88 1.01
CA THR A 37 -2.77 16.65 0.78
C THR A 37 -1.28 16.96 0.78
N TYR A 38 -0.86 18.15 0.34
CA TYR A 38 0.53 18.62 0.42
C TYR A 38 1.03 18.77 1.87
N GLU A 39 0.23 19.31 2.80
CA GLU A 39 0.62 19.43 4.21
C GLU A 39 0.77 18.05 4.86
N LEU A 40 -0.10 17.10 4.49
CA LEU A 40 -0.03 15.72 4.95
C LEU A 40 1.24 15.02 4.44
N ASP A 41 1.59 15.20 3.15
CA ASP A 41 2.86 14.74 2.56
C ASP A 41 4.08 15.30 3.30
N LYS A 42 4.07 16.61 3.58
CA LYS A 42 5.20 17.24 4.30
C LYS A 42 5.33 16.76 5.73
N LEU A 43 4.24 16.41 6.38
CA LEU A 43 4.27 15.78 7.70
C LEU A 43 4.92 14.39 7.63
N ALA A 44 4.53 13.57 6.65
CA ALA A 44 5.14 12.25 6.43
C ALA A 44 6.64 12.37 6.13
N GLU A 45 7.03 13.25 5.22
CA GLU A 45 8.43 13.51 4.87
C GLU A 45 9.26 13.90 6.10
N LYS A 46 8.78 14.89 6.86
CA LYS A 46 9.44 15.38 8.07
C LYS A 46 9.63 14.25 9.08
N THR A 47 8.61 13.42 9.27
CA THR A 47 8.64 12.31 10.23
C THR A 47 9.66 11.26 9.79
N MET A 48 9.62 10.78 8.53
CA MET A 48 10.60 9.81 8.02
C MET A 48 12.03 10.33 8.16
N ARG A 49 12.29 11.59 7.77
CA ARG A 49 13.64 12.19 7.87
C ARG A 49 14.10 12.34 9.31
N SER A 50 13.23 12.69 10.25
CA SER A 50 13.57 12.79 11.68
C SER A 50 13.95 11.45 12.30
N LEU A 51 13.43 10.35 11.72
CA LEU A 51 13.75 8.98 12.11
C LEU A 51 14.96 8.40 11.34
N GLY A 52 15.66 9.23 10.56
CA GLY A 52 16.87 8.86 9.82
C GLY A 52 16.61 7.98 8.61
N ALA A 53 15.45 8.16 7.96
CA ALA A 53 15.11 7.53 6.70
C ALA A 53 14.89 8.58 5.60
N THR A 54 14.96 8.15 4.34
CA THR A 54 14.64 8.96 3.16
C THR A 54 13.32 8.49 2.58
N PRO A 55 12.35 9.38 2.25
CA PRO A 55 11.20 9.01 1.44
C PRO A 55 11.68 8.46 0.09
N ALA A 56 11.24 7.26 -0.27
CA ALA A 56 11.75 6.58 -1.47
C ALA A 56 10.94 6.90 -2.73
N GLN A 57 9.71 7.38 -2.56
CA GLN A 57 8.83 7.74 -3.68
C GLN A 57 9.25 9.05 -4.37
N ILE A 58 9.78 10.02 -3.62
CA ILE A 58 10.21 11.30 -4.21
C ILE A 58 11.32 11.10 -5.24
N GLY A 59 11.04 11.50 -6.48
CA GLY A 59 11.98 11.35 -7.59
C GLY A 59 12.02 9.92 -8.19
N TYR A 60 11.13 9.04 -7.75
CA TYR A 60 10.98 7.69 -8.33
C TYR A 60 10.69 7.80 -9.83
N ASP A 61 11.46 7.06 -10.61
CA ASP A 61 11.37 7.01 -12.07
C ASP A 61 10.84 5.62 -12.48
N PRO A 62 9.64 5.51 -13.06
CA PRO A 62 9.10 4.22 -13.47
C PRO A 62 9.79 3.65 -14.72
N GLY A 63 10.69 4.42 -15.33
CA GLY A 63 11.36 4.01 -16.58
C GLY A 63 10.45 4.01 -17.81
N ILE A 64 9.27 4.62 -17.74
CA ILE A 64 8.30 4.71 -18.81
C ILE A 64 8.46 6.05 -19.54
N ARG A 65 8.65 5.99 -20.85
CA ARG A 65 8.84 7.20 -21.67
C ARG A 65 7.61 8.11 -21.59
N GLY A 66 7.81 9.35 -21.17
CA GLY A 66 6.74 10.36 -21.08
C GLY A 66 6.11 10.47 -19.70
N VAL A 67 6.32 9.53 -18.81
CA VAL A 67 5.87 9.62 -17.41
C VAL A 67 6.90 10.42 -16.61
N PRO A 68 6.51 11.51 -15.93
CA PRO A 68 7.42 12.29 -15.10
C PRO A 68 7.82 11.50 -13.84
N LYS A 69 8.95 11.86 -13.23
CA LYS A 69 9.32 11.32 -11.91
C LYS A 69 8.30 11.72 -10.86
N PHE A 70 7.99 10.81 -9.94
CA PHE A 70 7.02 11.10 -8.87
C PHE A 70 7.49 12.30 -8.02
N PRO A 71 6.66 13.34 -7.86
CA PRO A 71 7.13 14.62 -7.32
C PRO A 71 7.07 14.74 -5.79
N ALA A 72 6.51 13.77 -5.08
CA ALA A 72 6.19 13.86 -3.67
C ALA A 72 6.82 12.73 -2.83
N SER A 73 6.73 12.83 -1.53
CA SER A 73 7.30 11.87 -0.58
C SER A 73 6.38 10.69 -0.28
N THR A 74 5.07 10.86 -0.55
CA THR A 74 4.01 9.87 -0.36
C THR A 74 3.00 9.97 -1.49
N CYS A 75 2.30 8.88 -1.80
CA CYS A 75 1.07 8.95 -2.59
C CYS A 75 -0.11 9.25 -1.65
N ILE A 76 -0.95 10.20 -2.01
CA ILE A 76 -2.16 10.54 -1.23
C ILE A 76 -3.35 10.58 -2.18
N SER A 77 -4.19 9.55 -2.08
CA SER A 77 -5.34 9.32 -2.95
C SER A 77 -6.64 9.57 -2.18
N VAL A 78 -7.53 10.41 -2.72
CA VAL A 78 -8.74 10.87 -2.04
C VAL A 78 -9.99 10.39 -2.76
N ASN A 79 -10.90 9.72 -2.07
CA ASN A 79 -12.20 9.24 -2.52
C ASN A 79 -12.15 8.27 -3.71
N ASP A 80 -12.34 8.73 -4.93
CA ASP A 80 -12.29 7.97 -6.18
C ASP A 80 -10.87 7.79 -6.73
N GLU A 81 -9.88 8.47 -6.15
CA GLU A 81 -8.47 8.20 -6.42
C GLU A 81 -8.08 6.87 -5.76
N VAL A 82 -7.63 5.92 -6.57
CA VAL A 82 -7.31 4.55 -6.14
C VAL A 82 -5.93 4.48 -5.50
N ILE A 83 -4.90 4.90 -6.29
CA ILE A 83 -3.48 4.91 -5.90
C ILE A 83 -2.73 6.03 -6.63
N HIS A 84 -1.49 6.24 -6.22
CA HIS A 84 -0.53 7.16 -6.83
C HIS A 84 -0.99 8.63 -6.88
N GLY A 85 -1.99 9.03 -6.09
CA GLY A 85 -2.45 10.41 -6.00
C GLY A 85 -1.30 11.35 -5.64
N ILE A 86 -1.09 12.41 -6.46
CA ILE A 86 -0.04 13.41 -6.22
C ILE A 86 -0.52 14.44 -5.19
N PRO A 87 0.16 14.58 -4.05
CA PRO A 87 -0.16 15.60 -3.05
C PRO A 87 -0.11 17.02 -3.63
N HIS A 88 -1.15 17.81 -3.41
CA HIS A 88 -1.28 19.14 -3.97
C HIS A 88 -1.72 20.20 -2.94
N LYS A 89 -1.18 21.45 -3.06
CA LYS A 89 -1.50 22.57 -2.16
C LYS A 89 -2.95 23.03 -2.21
N ASN A 90 -3.63 22.76 -3.32
CA ASN A 90 -5.03 23.16 -3.53
C ASN A 90 -6.01 22.00 -3.30
N HIS A 91 -5.51 20.77 -3.05
CA HIS A 91 -6.36 19.63 -2.74
C HIS A 91 -6.59 19.59 -1.22
N ILE A 92 -7.71 20.17 -0.79
CA ILE A 92 -8.10 20.27 0.62
C ILE A 92 -8.90 19.03 1.01
N ILE A 93 -8.45 18.32 2.03
CA ILE A 93 -9.14 17.19 2.66
C ILE A 93 -10.39 17.73 3.38
N LYS A 94 -11.54 17.13 3.13
CA LYS A 94 -12.85 17.55 3.65
C LYS A 94 -13.38 16.60 4.71
N ASP A 95 -14.35 17.05 5.47
CA ASP A 95 -15.15 16.21 6.35
C ASP A 95 -15.91 15.16 5.51
N GLY A 96 -15.75 13.91 5.83
CA GLY A 96 -16.33 12.79 5.10
C GLY A 96 -15.42 12.12 4.06
N ASP A 97 -14.22 12.65 3.81
CA ASP A 97 -13.29 12.08 2.83
C ASP A 97 -12.69 10.73 3.28
N VAL A 98 -12.48 9.87 2.30
CA VAL A 98 -11.68 8.64 2.37
C VAL A 98 -10.30 8.95 1.80
N VAL A 99 -9.26 8.88 2.62
CA VAL A 99 -7.90 9.29 2.24
C VAL A 99 -6.95 8.11 2.39
N SER A 100 -6.52 7.54 1.28
CA SER A 100 -5.49 6.50 1.24
C SER A 100 -4.12 7.16 1.13
N VAL A 101 -3.26 6.87 2.08
CA VAL A 101 -1.86 7.29 2.06
C VAL A 101 -1.01 6.05 1.87
N ASP A 102 -0.09 6.10 0.93
CA ASP A 102 0.89 5.06 0.67
C ASP A 102 2.29 5.68 0.80
N THR A 103 3.17 5.03 1.59
CA THR A 103 4.48 5.59 1.90
C THR A 103 5.58 4.55 1.96
N VAL A 104 6.64 4.82 1.20
CA VAL A 104 7.84 4.00 1.15
C VAL A 104 9.01 4.75 1.79
N ALA A 105 9.61 4.16 2.81
CA ALA A 105 10.84 4.67 3.42
C ALA A 105 12.05 3.86 2.96
N LEU A 106 13.19 4.54 2.77
CA LEU A 106 14.51 3.94 2.54
C LEU A 106 15.40 4.21 3.75
N LYS A 107 15.94 3.14 4.34
CA LYS A 107 16.91 3.25 5.45
C LYS A 107 17.91 2.11 5.40
N ASN A 108 19.19 2.43 5.57
CA ASN A 108 20.27 1.44 5.60
C ASN A 108 20.31 0.54 4.34
N GLY A 109 19.88 1.06 3.19
CA GLY A 109 19.85 0.35 1.90
C GLY A 109 18.71 -0.65 1.74
N PHE A 110 17.65 -0.53 2.56
CA PHE A 110 16.42 -1.33 2.46
C PHE A 110 15.18 -0.45 2.46
N HIS A 111 14.15 -0.90 1.74
CA HIS A 111 12.86 -0.25 1.66
C HIS A 111 11.86 -0.90 2.63
N GLY A 112 10.97 -0.10 3.17
CA GLY A 112 9.78 -0.54 3.91
C GLY A 112 8.59 0.20 3.37
N ASP A 113 7.49 -0.50 3.17
CA ASP A 113 6.33 -0.05 2.44
C ASP A 113 5.03 -0.37 3.17
N ALA A 114 4.09 0.56 3.15
CA ALA A 114 2.74 0.32 3.64
C ALA A 114 1.76 1.37 3.08
N ALA A 115 0.47 0.99 3.03
CA ALA A 115 -0.62 1.92 2.78
C ALA A 115 -1.71 1.83 3.85
N ARG A 116 -2.32 2.97 4.14
CA ARG A 116 -3.45 3.09 5.08
C ARG A 116 -4.52 4.01 4.52
N THR A 117 -5.77 3.60 4.69
CA THR A 117 -6.92 4.46 4.43
C THR A 117 -7.41 5.10 5.72
N PHE A 118 -7.41 6.42 5.76
CA PHE A 118 -7.95 7.25 6.83
C PHE A 118 -9.38 7.69 6.50
N LEU A 119 -10.26 7.59 7.46
CA LEU A 119 -11.63 8.08 7.39
C LEU A 119 -11.67 9.44 8.11
N VAL A 120 -11.81 10.53 7.36
CA VAL A 120 -11.60 11.88 7.89
C VAL A 120 -12.94 12.51 8.29
N GLY A 121 -13.11 12.77 9.60
CA GLY A 121 -14.32 13.38 10.14
C GLY A 121 -15.55 12.46 10.10
N ASN A 122 -16.70 12.98 9.64
CA ASN A 122 -17.98 12.26 9.61
C ASN A 122 -18.18 11.53 8.29
N VAL A 123 -17.60 10.36 8.14
CA VAL A 123 -17.73 9.54 6.91
C VAL A 123 -19.01 8.72 6.90
N SER A 124 -19.49 8.39 5.70
CA SER A 124 -20.66 7.51 5.51
C SER A 124 -20.38 6.07 5.94
N ASP A 125 -21.42 5.31 6.27
CA ASP A 125 -21.28 3.89 6.63
C ASP A 125 -20.76 3.04 5.46
N ARG A 126 -21.05 3.43 4.21
CA ARG A 126 -20.49 2.78 3.02
C ARG A 126 -18.98 2.97 2.94
N ALA A 127 -18.46 4.17 3.26
CA ALA A 127 -17.02 4.46 3.29
C ALA A 127 -16.31 3.67 4.40
N LYS A 128 -16.90 3.59 5.60
CA LYS A 128 -16.40 2.74 6.69
C LYS A 128 -16.31 1.28 6.27
N ARG A 129 -17.40 0.76 5.67
CA ARG A 129 -17.44 -0.62 5.21
C ARG A 129 -16.39 -0.91 4.14
N LEU A 130 -16.18 0.00 3.18
CA LEU A 130 -15.14 -0.13 2.16
C LEU A 130 -13.74 -0.24 2.80
N ALA A 131 -13.40 0.67 3.72
CA ALA A 131 -12.11 0.66 4.42
C ALA A 131 -11.92 -0.63 5.25
N ASP A 132 -12.96 -1.08 5.96
CA ASP A 132 -12.93 -2.31 6.75
C ASP A 132 -12.75 -3.55 5.86
N VAL A 133 -13.47 -3.64 4.74
CA VAL A 133 -13.33 -4.74 3.77
C VAL A 133 -11.93 -4.75 3.16
N THR A 134 -11.41 -3.58 2.79
CA THR A 134 -10.06 -3.46 2.23
C THR A 134 -9.00 -3.93 3.22
N LYS A 135 -9.10 -3.47 4.46
CA LYS A 135 -8.22 -3.93 5.54
C LYS A 135 -8.34 -5.43 5.81
N GLN A 136 -9.57 -5.96 5.87
CA GLN A 136 -9.79 -7.38 6.13
C GLN A 136 -9.28 -8.25 4.96
N ALA A 137 -9.37 -7.77 3.71
CA ALA A 137 -8.83 -8.48 2.55
C ALA A 137 -7.32 -8.77 2.68
N PHE A 138 -6.54 -7.82 3.22
CA PHE A 138 -5.14 -8.05 3.57
C PHE A 138 -4.99 -9.24 4.54
N PHE A 139 -5.80 -9.28 5.62
CA PHE A 139 -5.70 -10.35 6.61
C PHE A 139 -6.16 -11.70 6.05
N GLU A 140 -7.10 -11.72 5.11
CA GLU A 140 -7.49 -12.97 4.41
C GLU A 140 -6.30 -13.50 3.57
N GLY A 141 -5.62 -12.64 2.83
CA GLY A 141 -4.39 -13.01 2.11
C GLY A 141 -3.27 -13.47 3.04
N LEU A 142 -3.07 -12.75 4.15
CA LEU A 142 -2.03 -13.04 5.13
C LEU A 142 -2.09 -14.47 5.69
N LYS A 143 -3.26 -15.08 5.81
CA LYS A 143 -3.45 -16.46 6.28
C LYS A 143 -2.68 -17.48 5.43
N PHE A 144 -2.45 -17.16 4.15
CA PHE A 144 -1.76 -18.01 3.18
C PHE A 144 -0.29 -17.59 2.95
N ALA A 145 0.18 -16.53 3.60
CA ALA A 145 1.55 -16.01 3.44
C ALA A 145 2.56 -16.80 4.28
N LYS A 146 2.66 -18.12 4.07
CA LYS A 146 3.52 -19.01 4.84
C LYS A 146 3.96 -20.23 4.03
N PRO A 147 4.99 -20.96 4.48
CA PRO A 147 5.46 -22.18 3.80
C PRO A 147 4.35 -23.19 3.57
N GLY A 148 4.40 -23.89 2.44
CA GLY A 148 3.37 -24.83 1.99
C GLY A 148 2.38 -24.24 1.00
N PHE A 149 2.27 -22.92 0.94
CA PHE A 149 1.42 -22.18 0.00
C PHE A 149 2.23 -21.56 -1.15
N ARG A 150 1.50 -20.94 -2.08
CA ARG A 150 2.02 -20.21 -3.24
C ARG A 150 1.44 -18.80 -3.28
N ILE A 151 2.07 -17.92 -4.04
CA ILE A 151 1.59 -16.53 -4.21
C ILE A 151 0.13 -16.49 -4.67
N GLY A 152 -0.29 -17.39 -5.57
CA GLY A 152 -1.68 -17.49 -6.01
C GLY A 152 -2.69 -17.85 -4.92
N ASP A 153 -2.25 -18.44 -3.81
CA ASP A 153 -3.15 -18.69 -2.66
C ASP A 153 -3.48 -17.39 -1.93
N ILE A 154 -2.49 -16.50 -1.77
CA ILE A 154 -2.68 -15.14 -1.24
C ILE A 154 -3.63 -14.36 -2.17
N SER A 155 -3.31 -14.31 -3.46
CA SER A 155 -4.08 -13.60 -4.48
C SER A 155 -5.54 -14.05 -4.55
N HIS A 156 -5.76 -15.36 -4.50
CA HIS A 156 -7.09 -15.97 -4.49
C HIS A 156 -7.90 -15.56 -3.26
N ALA A 157 -7.28 -15.67 -2.08
CA ALA A 157 -7.95 -15.34 -0.82
C ALA A 157 -8.38 -13.86 -0.75
N VAL A 158 -7.50 -12.94 -1.18
CA VAL A 158 -7.83 -11.51 -1.27
C VAL A 158 -9.01 -11.28 -2.23
N GLY A 159 -8.92 -11.78 -3.46
CA GLY A 159 -9.92 -11.52 -4.49
C GLY A 159 -11.29 -12.13 -4.17
N GLU A 160 -11.33 -13.37 -3.70
CA GLU A 160 -12.59 -14.02 -3.35
C GLU A 160 -13.25 -13.36 -2.13
N TYR A 161 -12.46 -12.93 -1.14
CA TYR A 161 -13.01 -12.19 -0.01
C TYR A 161 -13.66 -10.88 -0.46
N VAL A 162 -12.93 -10.03 -1.21
CA VAL A 162 -13.44 -8.74 -1.70
C VAL A 162 -14.69 -8.93 -2.52
N LYS A 163 -14.69 -9.88 -3.47
CA LYS A 163 -15.85 -10.24 -4.28
C LYS A 163 -17.04 -10.71 -3.43
N SER A 164 -16.81 -11.52 -2.41
CA SER A 164 -17.87 -11.99 -1.51
C SER A 164 -18.56 -10.87 -0.73
N GLN A 165 -17.85 -9.76 -0.50
CA GLN A 165 -18.37 -8.55 0.13
C GLN A 165 -19.10 -7.61 -0.84
N GLY A 166 -19.11 -7.93 -2.15
CA GLY A 166 -19.77 -7.14 -3.20
C GLY A 166 -18.93 -5.99 -3.75
N TYR A 167 -17.59 -6.03 -3.56
CA TYR A 167 -16.63 -5.05 -4.03
C TYR A 167 -15.77 -5.60 -5.17
N SER A 168 -15.01 -4.72 -5.83
CA SER A 168 -14.08 -5.05 -6.90
C SER A 168 -12.63 -4.84 -6.45
N VAL A 169 -11.70 -5.67 -6.96
CA VAL A 169 -10.26 -5.44 -6.86
C VAL A 169 -9.72 -4.84 -8.14
N VAL A 170 -8.75 -3.95 -8.02
CA VAL A 170 -7.95 -3.47 -9.16
C VAL A 170 -7.15 -4.62 -9.75
N ARG A 171 -7.01 -4.66 -11.07
CA ARG A 171 -6.36 -5.77 -11.80
C ARG A 171 -5.03 -5.40 -12.41
N GLU A 172 -4.81 -4.12 -12.66
CA GLU A 172 -3.64 -3.56 -13.34
C GLU A 172 -2.45 -3.41 -12.40
N PHE A 173 -2.72 -3.33 -11.09
CA PHE A 173 -1.72 -3.18 -10.05
C PHE A 173 -1.72 -4.37 -9.09
N GLN A 174 -0.60 -4.58 -8.42
CA GLN A 174 -0.37 -5.77 -7.61
C GLN A 174 0.69 -5.54 -6.55
N GLY A 175 0.65 -6.30 -5.48
CA GLY A 175 1.70 -6.38 -4.49
C GLY A 175 2.99 -7.00 -5.05
N HIS A 176 4.05 -6.94 -4.28
CA HIS A 176 5.39 -7.28 -4.75
C HIS A 176 6.30 -7.78 -3.63
N GLY A 177 7.43 -8.36 -4.01
CA GLY A 177 8.56 -8.52 -3.10
C GLY A 177 9.19 -7.15 -2.80
N ILE A 178 9.85 -7.03 -1.66
CA ILE A 178 10.50 -5.78 -1.25
C ILE A 178 11.81 -6.07 -0.52
N GLY A 179 12.78 -5.15 -0.62
CA GLY A 179 14.05 -5.29 0.06
C GLY A 179 15.03 -4.18 -0.29
N ARG A 180 16.08 -4.51 -1.02
CA ARG A 180 17.04 -3.52 -1.51
C ARG A 180 16.43 -2.62 -2.57
N GLU A 181 15.56 -3.18 -3.40
CA GLU A 181 14.73 -2.42 -4.31
C GLU A 181 13.34 -2.25 -3.70
N MET A 182 12.65 -1.15 -4.10
CA MET A 182 11.27 -0.90 -3.72
C MET A 182 10.37 -2.02 -4.24
N HIS A 183 10.54 -2.40 -5.50
CA HIS A 183 9.80 -3.48 -6.14
C HIS A 183 10.74 -4.63 -6.50
N GLU A 184 10.56 -5.76 -5.86
CA GLU A 184 11.26 -7.03 -6.15
C GLU A 184 10.25 -8.10 -6.59
N ASP A 185 10.75 -9.18 -7.19
CA ASP A 185 9.94 -10.39 -7.36
C ASP A 185 9.59 -11.02 -5.99
N PRO A 186 8.44 -11.70 -5.88
CA PRO A 186 7.43 -11.93 -6.90
C PRO A 186 6.36 -10.82 -6.94
N GLY A 187 5.68 -10.65 -8.06
CA GLY A 187 4.41 -9.94 -8.11
C GLY A 187 3.30 -10.71 -7.37
N ILE A 188 2.40 -9.99 -6.69
CA ILE A 188 1.33 -10.56 -5.86
C ILE A 188 -0.01 -9.92 -6.26
N PRO A 189 -0.65 -10.36 -7.33
CA PRO A 189 -1.96 -9.83 -7.74
C PRO A 189 -3.02 -9.98 -6.64
N ASN A 190 -3.97 -9.06 -6.59
CA ASN A 190 -5.10 -9.12 -5.67
C ASN A 190 -6.23 -10.06 -6.13
N TYR A 191 -5.98 -10.86 -7.16
CA TYR A 191 -6.88 -11.88 -7.69
C TYR A 191 -6.07 -13.01 -8.32
N GLY A 192 -6.67 -14.19 -8.45
CA GLY A 192 -5.98 -15.30 -9.10
C GLY A 192 -6.54 -16.67 -8.74
N LYS A 193 -5.80 -17.70 -9.15
CA LYS A 193 -6.15 -19.10 -8.88
C LYS A 193 -5.29 -19.64 -7.75
N ALA A 194 -5.91 -20.26 -6.76
CA ALA A 194 -5.22 -20.97 -5.69
C ALA A 194 -4.26 -22.04 -6.23
N GLY A 195 -3.17 -22.29 -5.54
CA GLY A 195 -2.15 -23.28 -5.87
C GLY A 195 -1.26 -22.91 -7.06
N LYS A 196 -1.29 -21.65 -7.55
CA LYS A 196 -0.48 -21.18 -8.68
C LYS A 196 0.63 -20.21 -8.22
N GLY A 197 1.57 -19.99 -9.11
CA GLY A 197 2.68 -19.06 -8.86
C GLY A 197 3.84 -19.65 -8.04
N ILE A 198 4.71 -18.76 -7.58
CA ILE A 198 5.94 -19.08 -6.85
C ILE A 198 5.58 -19.69 -5.48
N ARG A 199 6.38 -20.66 -5.01
CA ARG A 199 6.28 -21.18 -3.64
C ARG A 199 6.72 -20.12 -2.65
N ILE A 200 6.02 -20.03 -1.54
CA ILE A 200 6.34 -19.12 -0.45
C ILE A 200 7.39 -19.80 0.44
N GLU A 201 8.51 -19.11 0.67
CA GLU A 201 9.65 -19.61 1.41
C GLU A 201 10.03 -18.67 2.56
N PRO A 202 10.51 -19.19 3.70
CA PRO A 202 10.99 -18.38 4.82
C PRO A 202 12.11 -17.43 4.38
N GLY A 203 12.09 -16.21 4.89
CA GLY A 203 13.04 -15.16 4.53
C GLY A 203 12.59 -14.27 3.36
N MET A 204 11.51 -14.60 2.65
CA MET A 204 10.87 -13.64 1.74
C MET A 204 10.30 -12.46 2.53
N THR A 205 10.42 -11.25 1.98
CA THR A 205 9.69 -10.05 2.41
C THR A 205 8.80 -9.58 1.28
N LEU A 206 7.52 -9.39 1.58
CA LEU A 206 6.47 -9.19 0.59
C LEU A 206 5.56 -8.02 1.01
N CYS A 207 5.04 -7.29 0.03
CA CYS A 207 3.94 -6.34 0.17
C CYS A 207 2.65 -7.01 -0.30
N ILE A 208 1.67 -7.11 0.60
CA ILE A 208 0.30 -7.50 0.25
C ILE A 208 -0.52 -6.23 0.35
N GLU A 209 -1.16 -5.83 -0.76
CA GLU A 209 -1.71 -4.50 -0.92
C GLU A 209 -3.05 -4.50 -1.67
N PRO A 210 -4.14 -4.99 -1.08
CA PRO A 210 -5.45 -4.88 -1.70
C PRO A 210 -5.85 -3.43 -1.97
N MET A 211 -6.09 -3.14 -3.24
CA MET A 211 -6.74 -1.93 -3.74
C MET A 211 -8.18 -2.31 -4.10
N VAL A 212 -9.13 -1.77 -3.35
CA VAL A 212 -10.54 -2.15 -3.43
C VAL A 212 -11.40 -0.98 -3.88
N ILE A 213 -12.27 -1.24 -4.85
CA ILE A 213 -13.20 -0.27 -5.43
C ILE A 213 -14.63 -0.66 -5.05
N GLU A 214 -15.43 0.33 -4.64
CA GLU A 214 -16.84 0.12 -4.30
C GLU A 214 -17.68 -0.29 -5.51
N GLY A 215 -17.35 0.22 -6.69
CA GLY A 215 -18.03 -0.01 -7.94
C GLY A 215 -17.36 -1.04 -8.84
N LYS A 216 -17.26 -0.70 -10.13
CA LYS A 216 -16.63 -1.53 -11.17
C LYS A 216 -15.12 -1.53 -11.03
N PRO A 217 -14.42 -2.58 -11.51
CA PRO A 217 -12.96 -2.69 -11.39
C PRO A 217 -12.19 -1.80 -12.38
N ASP A 218 -12.88 -1.11 -13.30
CA ASP A 218 -12.25 -0.32 -14.35
C ASP A 218 -11.67 0.97 -13.78
N ILE A 219 -10.47 1.33 -14.23
CA ILE A 219 -9.71 2.47 -13.73
C ILE A 219 -9.20 3.34 -14.88
N TRP A 220 -8.86 4.57 -14.55
CA TRP A 220 -8.34 5.57 -15.48
C TRP A 220 -7.12 6.29 -14.91
N GLU A 221 -6.12 6.59 -15.73
CA GLU A 221 -4.96 7.41 -15.37
C GLU A 221 -5.22 8.88 -15.73
N LEU A 222 -4.99 9.79 -14.81
CA LEU A 222 -5.13 11.22 -15.04
C LEU A 222 -3.96 11.78 -15.87
N ASP A 223 -4.15 12.98 -16.43
CA ASP A 223 -3.15 13.68 -17.26
C ASP A 223 -1.85 14.03 -16.52
N ASP A 224 -1.81 13.89 -15.18
CA ASP A 224 -0.60 14.06 -14.39
C ASP A 224 0.40 12.91 -14.55
N GLY A 225 -0.03 11.81 -15.18
CA GLY A 225 0.76 10.62 -15.50
C GLY A 225 1.01 9.71 -14.30
N TRP A 226 0.24 9.86 -13.19
CA TRP A 226 0.39 9.06 -11.99
C TRP A 226 -0.93 8.68 -11.32
N THR A 227 -1.78 9.68 -11.08
CA THR A 227 -3.01 9.46 -10.31
C THR A 227 -3.96 8.53 -11.03
N ILE A 228 -4.29 7.41 -10.40
CA ILE A 228 -5.24 6.43 -10.89
C ILE A 228 -6.58 6.65 -10.19
N VAL A 229 -7.64 6.78 -10.96
CA VAL A 229 -9.00 6.98 -10.46
C VAL A 229 -9.93 5.85 -10.91
N THR A 230 -11.05 5.66 -10.21
CA THR A 230 -12.12 4.76 -10.65
C THR A 230 -12.84 5.35 -11.85
N ASP A 231 -13.15 4.54 -12.86
CA ASP A 231 -13.84 4.99 -14.09
C ASP A 231 -15.28 5.45 -13.81
N ASP A 232 -15.93 4.90 -12.78
CA ASP A 232 -17.30 5.19 -12.41
C ASP A 232 -17.48 6.23 -11.29
N GLY A 233 -16.38 6.82 -10.79
CA GLY A 233 -16.39 7.79 -9.70
C GLY A 233 -16.75 7.20 -8.33
N SER A 234 -16.72 5.88 -8.19
CA SER A 234 -16.98 5.22 -6.91
C SER A 234 -15.78 5.32 -5.97
N LEU A 235 -16.02 5.16 -4.66
CA LEU A 235 -14.96 5.22 -3.66
C LEU A 235 -13.98 4.07 -3.82
N ALA A 236 -12.71 4.36 -3.55
CA ALA A 236 -11.64 3.37 -3.46
C ALA A 236 -10.93 3.44 -2.10
N ALA A 237 -10.31 2.33 -1.71
CA ALA A 237 -9.49 2.24 -0.52
C ALA A 237 -8.29 1.33 -0.76
N HIS A 238 -7.19 1.63 -0.07
CA HIS A 238 -5.93 0.89 -0.17
C HIS A 238 -5.42 0.53 1.24
N TYR A 239 -5.04 -0.72 1.43
CA TYR A 239 -4.43 -1.16 2.68
C TYR A 239 -3.28 -2.12 2.39
N GLU A 240 -2.12 -1.82 2.94
CA GLU A 240 -0.91 -2.57 2.66
C GLU A 240 -0.04 -2.74 3.90
N ASN A 241 0.71 -3.83 3.94
CA ASN A 241 1.86 -3.98 4.82
C ASN A 241 2.99 -4.77 4.16
N THR A 242 4.22 -4.38 4.50
CA THR A 242 5.38 -5.25 4.36
C THR A 242 5.31 -6.37 5.41
N ILE A 243 5.41 -7.60 4.95
CA ILE A 243 5.43 -8.80 5.79
C ILE A 243 6.73 -9.58 5.63
N LEU A 244 7.12 -10.33 6.64
CA LEU A 244 8.20 -11.32 6.61
C LEU A 244 7.60 -12.72 6.67
N ILE A 245 7.96 -13.55 5.71
CA ILE A 245 7.67 -14.98 5.76
C ILE A 245 8.62 -15.65 6.75
N THR A 246 8.07 -16.36 7.74
CA THR A 246 8.83 -17.15 8.72
C THR A 246 8.64 -18.64 8.47
N GLU A 247 9.28 -19.49 9.27
CA GLU A 247 9.05 -20.95 9.22
C GLU A 247 7.60 -21.33 9.59
N ASN A 248 6.89 -20.46 10.29
CA ASN A 248 5.51 -20.68 10.75
C ASN A 248 4.60 -19.58 10.21
N GLU A 249 4.02 -18.76 11.10
CA GLU A 249 3.12 -17.68 10.73
C GLU A 249 3.90 -16.44 10.25
N PRO A 250 3.38 -15.69 9.25
CA PRO A 250 4.02 -14.48 8.78
C PRO A 250 4.06 -13.40 9.86
N LYS A 251 5.03 -12.48 9.75
CA LYS A 251 5.13 -11.32 10.64
C LYS A 251 4.92 -10.05 9.85
N ILE A 252 3.96 -9.24 10.27
CA ILE A 252 3.79 -7.89 9.74
C ILE A 252 4.92 -7.03 10.31
N LEU A 253 5.67 -6.35 9.44
CA LEU A 253 6.81 -5.51 9.85
C LEU A 253 6.45 -4.04 10.01
N THR A 254 5.41 -3.55 9.34
CA THR A 254 4.95 -2.15 9.29
C THR A 254 3.82 -1.83 10.27
N ILE A 255 3.77 -2.58 11.36
CA ILE A 255 2.95 -2.29 12.54
C ILE A 255 3.83 -2.21 13.79
N LYS A 256 3.28 -1.64 14.89
CA LYS A 256 3.96 -1.52 16.18
C LYS A 256 3.98 -2.83 16.94
#